data_1bbd4b1ff3c8190f1defd1c213a7be1f
#
_entry.id   1bbd4b1ff3c8190f1defd1c213a7be1f
#
_cell.length_a   1.000
_cell.length_b   1.000
_cell.length_c   1.000
_cell.angle_alpha   90.00
_cell.angle_beta   90.00
_cell.angle_gamma   90.00
#
_symmetry.space_group_name_H-M   'P 1'
#
loop_
_entity.id
_entity.type
_entity.pdbx_description
1 polymer ?
#
loop_
_entity_poly.entity_id
_entity_poly.type
_entity_poly.pdbx_seq_one_letter_code
_entity_poly.pdbx_strand_id
1 'polypeptide(L)'
;MGTDLQIAARKIVSVNPATGEVLLELGCASEDDVHAAVTRAHAAQPDWSAFGVRNRIAVLREFQRRLVQRKSEIAQAITREAGKPVAEALTTEVLVVLDAARFLIVNAYRLLRDEALPHGSLAAKLKSGMLVREPYGVVAIISPWNYPFSIPATETLAALVAGNAVVLKPSEFTPLVALELQKLLQESGLPKDIFQVVVGDGATGSALLHSPIDKLVFTGSVATGKRIAAVAAERLLPVVLELGGKDPMIVLDDANLDMASSAAVWGAFVNAGQTCLSVERGYVHRNCYENFLRACVEKTRKLRVGNGLDTNTDIGPMIHERQLRIVEDHMEDAVARGARVLAGGSRLPKLGKNFYQPTVLADVTHGMRIMRDETFGPVLPVMAFDSDDEAVCLANDSEYGLAASIWTRDRERGEQLARRIHAGTVMVNDVVSCFGISEAPHGGVKSSGTGRTHGRFGLEEMVRLKYMDTDRTPGMKKLWWYGYGASFARQMAGFMDLEFARSWSARLRGAVRSASLLRSKKL
;
A
#
# COMPACT_ATOMS: atom_id res chain seq x y z
N MET A 1 -33.00 -15.23 39.44
CA MET A 1 -33.45 -14.35 38.37
C MET A 1 -32.21 -13.77 37.72
N GLY A 2 -31.71 -14.42 36.68
CA GLY A 2 -30.61 -13.92 35.89
C GLY A 2 -31.14 -12.91 34.88
N THR A 3 -30.74 -11.66 35.01
CA THR A 3 -30.96 -10.66 33.99
C THR A 3 -29.98 -10.93 32.84
N ASP A 4 -30.45 -11.61 31.80
CA ASP A 4 -29.82 -11.62 30.49
C ASP A 4 -29.81 -10.16 29.99
N LEU A 5 -28.71 -9.47 30.23
CA LEU A 5 -28.38 -8.27 29.50
C LEU A 5 -28.16 -8.69 28.05
N GLN A 6 -29.22 -8.67 27.23
CA GLN A 6 -29.08 -8.70 25.77
C GLN A 6 -28.20 -7.50 25.40
N ILE A 7 -26.90 -7.76 25.16
CA ILE A 7 -26.00 -6.80 24.56
C ILE A 7 -26.62 -6.47 23.19
N ALA A 8 -27.15 -5.27 23.05
CA ALA A 8 -27.75 -4.82 21.79
C ALA A 8 -26.71 -5.04 20.67
N ALA A 9 -27.10 -5.76 19.63
CA ALA A 9 -26.22 -6.06 18.50
C ALA A 9 -25.68 -4.73 17.94
N ARG A 10 -24.34 -4.58 17.89
CA ARG A 10 -23.69 -3.38 17.37
C ARG A 10 -24.05 -3.22 15.91
N LYS A 11 -24.33 -1.98 15.50
CA LYS A 11 -24.68 -1.63 14.13
C LYS A 11 -23.76 -0.54 13.60
N ILE A 12 -23.51 -0.54 12.31
CA ILE A 12 -22.93 0.57 11.57
C ILE A 12 -23.99 1.12 10.61
N VAL A 13 -23.85 2.41 10.29
CA VAL A 13 -24.75 3.13 9.39
C VAL A 13 -23.91 3.73 8.27
N SER A 14 -24.10 3.23 7.04
CA SER A 14 -23.53 3.86 5.86
C SER A 14 -24.37 5.06 5.48
N VAL A 15 -23.71 6.21 5.29
CA VAL A 15 -24.37 7.51 5.03
C VAL A 15 -23.69 8.18 3.84
N ASN A 16 -24.49 8.71 2.93
CA ASN A 16 -23.97 9.58 1.87
C ASN A 16 -23.42 10.89 2.49
N PRO A 17 -22.11 11.15 2.43
CA PRO A 17 -21.52 12.31 3.10
C PRO A 17 -21.94 13.65 2.47
N ALA A 18 -22.40 13.66 1.22
CA ALA A 18 -22.85 14.86 0.55
C ALA A 18 -24.27 15.28 0.97
N THR A 19 -25.19 14.32 1.18
CA THR A 19 -26.60 14.61 1.45
C THR A 19 -27.00 14.33 2.89
N GLY A 20 -26.27 13.47 3.60
CA GLY A 20 -26.65 12.97 4.92
C GLY A 20 -27.68 11.82 4.86
N GLU A 21 -28.04 11.38 3.68
CA GLU A 21 -28.95 10.25 3.48
C GLU A 21 -28.36 8.95 4.03
N VAL A 22 -29.16 8.22 4.82
CA VAL A 22 -28.80 6.87 5.26
C VAL A 22 -28.95 5.91 4.08
N LEU A 23 -27.82 5.32 3.66
CA LEU A 23 -27.80 4.35 2.55
C LEU A 23 -28.23 2.96 3.02
N LEU A 24 -27.68 2.52 4.15
CA LEU A 24 -28.03 1.22 4.75
C LEU A 24 -27.56 1.15 6.22
N GLU A 25 -28.31 0.42 7.05
CA GLU A 25 -27.87 -0.04 8.36
C GLU A 25 -27.45 -1.50 8.28
N LEU A 26 -26.28 -1.82 8.86
CA LEU A 26 -25.71 -3.18 8.87
C LEU A 26 -25.36 -3.59 10.30
N GLY A 27 -25.66 -4.84 10.65
CA GLY A 27 -25.16 -5.44 11.88
C GLY A 27 -23.64 -5.63 11.81
N CYS A 28 -22.93 -5.31 12.87
CA CYS A 28 -21.51 -5.64 12.98
C CYS A 28 -21.35 -7.16 13.14
N ALA A 29 -20.43 -7.75 12.41
CA ALA A 29 -20.01 -9.12 12.63
C ALA A 29 -19.47 -9.27 14.07
N SER A 30 -19.97 -10.28 14.78
CA SER A 30 -19.49 -10.67 16.09
C SER A 30 -18.11 -11.32 16.01
N GLU A 31 -17.47 -11.56 17.14
CA GLU A 31 -16.23 -12.32 17.21
C GLU A 31 -16.40 -13.74 16.64
N ASP A 32 -17.51 -14.39 16.97
CA ASP A 32 -17.85 -15.73 16.45
C ASP A 32 -18.07 -15.71 14.92
N ASP A 33 -18.73 -14.68 14.38
CA ASP A 33 -18.91 -14.54 12.92
C ASP A 33 -17.57 -14.39 12.21
N VAL A 34 -16.66 -13.58 12.76
CA VAL A 34 -15.31 -13.38 12.22
C VAL A 34 -14.52 -14.68 12.27
N HIS A 35 -14.55 -15.38 13.41
CA HIS A 35 -13.85 -16.65 13.58
C HIS A 35 -14.40 -17.71 12.61
N ALA A 36 -15.72 -17.79 12.46
CA ALA A 36 -16.35 -18.68 11.49
C ALA A 36 -15.97 -18.34 10.04
N ALA A 37 -15.86 -17.06 9.68
CA ALA A 37 -15.40 -16.65 8.35
C ALA A 37 -13.95 -17.10 8.10
N VAL A 38 -13.03 -16.90 9.05
CA VAL A 38 -11.63 -17.34 8.94
C VAL A 38 -11.55 -18.87 8.84
N THR A 39 -12.35 -19.59 9.62
CA THR A 39 -12.41 -21.07 9.58
C THR A 39 -12.88 -21.57 8.21
N ARG A 40 -13.92 -21.00 7.64
CA ARG A 40 -14.38 -21.35 6.29
C ARG A 40 -13.34 -21.02 5.21
N ALA A 41 -12.65 -19.88 5.35
CA ALA A 41 -11.57 -19.51 4.44
C ALA A 41 -10.43 -20.51 4.47
N HIS A 42 -10.02 -20.98 5.65
CA HIS A 42 -9.01 -22.05 5.80
C HIS A 42 -9.47 -23.37 5.17
N ALA A 43 -10.73 -23.73 5.32
CA ALA A 43 -11.26 -24.96 4.73
C ALA A 43 -11.27 -24.92 3.20
N ALA A 44 -11.54 -23.75 2.59
CA ALA A 44 -11.65 -23.60 1.14
C ALA A 44 -10.27 -23.35 0.46
N GLN A 45 -9.30 -22.77 1.16
CA GLN A 45 -8.02 -22.31 0.61
C GLN A 45 -7.19 -23.41 -0.06
N PRO A 46 -7.07 -24.64 0.48
CA PRO A 46 -6.25 -25.70 -0.15
C PRO A 46 -6.69 -26.01 -1.58
N ASP A 47 -8.00 -26.13 -1.83
CA ASP A 47 -8.55 -26.41 -3.16
C ASP A 47 -8.28 -25.24 -4.11
N TRP A 48 -8.39 -24.00 -3.63
CA TRP A 48 -8.06 -22.81 -4.40
C TRP A 48 -6.57 -22.76 -4.74
N SER A 49 -5.70 -23.10 -3.82
CA SER A 49 -4.26 -23.20 -4.09
C SER A 49 -3.96 -24.27 -5.14
N ALA A 50 -4.56 -25.45 -5.00
CA ALA A 50 -4.41 -26.57 -5.92
C ALA A 50 -5.01 -26.30 -7.32
N PHE A 51 -5.97 -25.35 -7.44
CA PHE A 51 -6.57 -24.97 -8.73
C PHE A 51 -5.53 -24.45 -9.74
N GLY A 52 -4.39 -23.98 -9.26
CA GLY A 52 -3.25 -23.58 -10.06
C GLY A 52 -3.32 -22.14 -10.59
N VAL A 53 -2.15 -21.52 -10.74
CA VAL A 53 -2.03 -20.08 -11.10
C VAL A 53 -2.77 -19.72 -12.39
N ARG A 54 -2.73 -20.57 -13.43
CA ARG A 54 -3.38 -20.27 -14.72
C ARG A 54 -4.90 -20.19 -14.60
N ASN A 55 -5.49 -21.06 -13.81
CA ASN A 55 -6.94 -21.07 -13.59
C ASN A 55 -7.36 -19.89 -12.72
N ARG A 56 -6.57 -19.53 -11.69
CA ARG A 56 -6.79 -18.32 -10.90
C ARG A 56 -6.72 -17.05 -11.76
N ILE A 57 -5.77 -16.98 -12.70
CA ILE A 57 -5.69 -15.88 -13.69
C ILE A 57 -6.95 -15.82 -14.56
N ALA A 58 -7.57 -16.95 -14.91
CA ALA A 58 -8.82 -16.94 -15.70
C ALA A 58 -9.96 -16.25 -14.92
N VAL A 59 -10.07 -16.48 -13.60
CA VAL A 59 -11.04 -15.78 -12.74
C VAL A 59 -10.76 -14.27 -12.71
N LEU A 60 -9.49 -13.85 -12.63
CA LEU A 60 -9.13 -12.42 -12.69
C LEU A 60 -9.48 -11.77 -14.03
N ARG A 61 -9.36 -12.51 -15.15
CA ARG A 61 -9.80 -12.01 -16.48
C ARG A 61 -11.30 -11.77 -16.52
N GLU A 62 -12.07 -12.70 -15.98
CA GLU A 62 -13.52 -12.54 -15.92
C GLU A 62 -13.92 -11.39 -14.99
N PHE A 63 -13.25 -11.24 -13.84
CA PHE A 63 -13.39 -10.08 -12.96
C PHE A 63 -13.14 -8.76 -13.69
N GLN A 64 -12.01 -8.65 -14.40
CA GLN A 64 -11.65 -7.46 -15.18
C GLN A 64 -12.71 -7.17 -16.24
N ARG A 65 -13.19 -8.17 -16.98
CA ARG A 65 -14.24 -8.03 -17.99
C ARG A 65 -15.54 -7.50 -17.39
N ARG A 66 -15.96 -8.04 -16.25
CA ARG A 66 -17.18 -7.60 -15.54
C ARG A 66 -17.04 -6.19 -14.99
N LEU A 67 -15.89 -5.87 -14.41
CA LEU A 67 -15.62 -4.52 -13.91
C LEU A 67 -15.69 -3.48 -15.04
N VAL A 68 -15.15 -3.77 -16.23
CA VAL A 68 -15.31 -2.91 -17.42
C VAL A 68 -16.77 -2.69 -17.77
N GLN A 69 -17.60 -3.74 -17.71
CA GLN A 69 -19.04 -3.64 -18.01
C GLN A 69 -19.80 -2.82 -16.96
N ARG A 70 -19.44 -2.95 -15.69
CA ARG A 70 -20.12 -2.30 -14.56
C ARG A 70 -19.40 -1.04 -14.04
N LYS A 71 -18.40 -0.53 -14.75
CA LYS A 71 -17.56 0.60 -14.30
C LYS A 71 -18.33 1.82 -13.82
N SER A 72 -19.38 2.20 -14.53
CA SER A 72 -20.19 3.38 -14.18
C SER A 72 -21.07 3.12 -12.94
N GLU A 73 -21.60 1.92 -12.78
CA GLU A 73 -22.37 1.50 -11.61
C GLU A 73 -21.50 1.51 -10.34
N ILE A 74 -20.30 0.90 -10.44
CA ILE A 74 -19.33 0.86 -9.33
C ILE A 74 -18.87 2.28 -8.97
N ALA A 75 -18.54 3.12 -9.96
CA ALA A 75 -18.14 4.50 -9.70
C ALA A 75 -19.24 5.31 -8.98
N GLN A 76 -20.50 5.15 -9.38
CA GLN A 76 -21.62 5.79 -8.68
C GLN A 76 -21.81 5.26 -7.25
N ALA A 77 -21.62 3.96 -7.03
CA ALA A 77 -21.68 3.37 -5.69
C ALA A 77 -20.57 3.98 -4.78
N ILE A 78 -19.33 4.07 -5.28
CA ILE A 78 -18.21 4.73 -4.60
C ILE A 78 -18.56 6.18 -4.28
N THR A 79 -19.07 6.93 -5.25
CA THR A 79 -19.45 8.34 -5.06
C THR A 79 -20.51 8.52 -3.99
N ARG A 80 -21.54 7.67 -3.99
CA ARG A 80 -22.61 7.74 -2.98
C ARG A 80 -22.09 7.50 -1.57
N GLU A 81 -21.18 6.57 -1.39
CA GLU A 81 -20.72 6.15 -0.07
C GLU A 81 -19.49 6.94 0.41
N ALA A 82 -18.55 7.30 -0.47
CA ALA A 82 -17.32 8.03 -0.14
C ALA A 82 -17.37 9.53 -0.44
N GLY A 83 -18.33 10.00 -1.23
CA GLY A 83 -18.54 11.42 -1.55
C GLY A 83 -17.70 11.97 -2.69
N LYS A 84 -16.62 11.30 -3.12
CA LYS A 84 -15.76 11.78 -4.22
C LYS A 84 -16.54 11.90 -5.54
N PRO A 85 -16.17 12.81 -6.45
CA PRO A 85 -16.79 12.91 -7.77
C PRO A 85 -16.73 11.61 -8.56
N VAL A 86 -17.75 11.32 -9.38
CA VAL A 86 -17.79 10.13 -10.25
C VAL A 86 -16.54 10.05 -11.15
N ALA A 87 -16.04 11.20 -11.63
CA ALA A 87 -14.84 11.26 -12.44
C ALA A 87 -13.61 10.76 -11.66
N GLU A 88 -13.46 11.14 -10.39
CA GLU A 88 -12.40 10.64 -9.51
C GLU A 88 -12.60 9.15 -9.20
N ALA A 89 -13.82 8.70 -8.91
CA ALA A 89 -14.11 7.30 -8.69
C ALA A 89 -13.74 6.42 -9.90
N LEU A 90 -13.96 6.93 -11.12
CA LEU A 90 -13.54 6.24 -12.35
C LEU A 90 -12.03 6.19 -12.50
N THR A 91 -11.33 7.32 -12.27
CA THR A 91 -9.90 7.45 -12.56
C THR A 91 -9.00 6.92 -11.45
N THR A 92 -9.36 7.15 -10.19
CA THR A 92 -8.50 6.81 -9.03
C THR A 92 -8.86 5.49 -8.37
N GLU A 93 -10.00 4.89 -8.73
CA GLU A 93 -10.42 3.61 -8.17
C GLU A 93 -10.66 2.55 -9.25
N VAL A 94 -11.63 2.74 -10.14
CA VAL A 94 -11.98 1.71 -11.13
C VAL A 94 -10.83 1.45 -12.10
N LEU A 95 -10.23 2.52 -12.66
CA LEU A 95 -9.10 2.41 -13.58
C LEU A 95 -7.89 1.75 -12.92
N VAL A 96 -7.58 2.13 -11.68
CA VAL A 96 -6.47 1.56 -10.91
C VAL A 96 -6.64 0.04 -10.72
N VAL A 97 -7.85 -0.41 -10.37
CA VAL A 97 -8.14 -1.85 -10.21
C VAL A 97 -8.06 -2.59 -11.56
N LEU A 98 -8.54 -1.99 -12.64
CA LEU A 98 -8.44 -2.58 -13.99
C LEU A 98 -6.98 -2.75 -14.41
N ASP A 99 -6.12 -1.79 -14.10
CA ASP A 99 -4.70 -1.83 -14.42
C ASP A 99 -3.97 -2.85 -13.54
N ALA A 100 -4.25 -2.89 -12.24
CA ALA A 100 -3.71 -3.90 -11.33
C ALA A 100 -4.11 -5.33 -11.74
N ALA A 101 -5.37 -5.54 -12.11
CA ALA A 101 -5.81 -6.81 -12.65
C ALA A 101 -5.05 -7.19 -13.91
N ARG A 102 -4.85 -6.26 -14.85
CA ARG A 102 -4.05 -6.46 -16.07
C ARG A 102 -2.61 -6.86 -15.74
N PHE A 103 -1.96 -6.15 -14.81
CA PHE A 103 -0.61 -6.48 -14.36
C PHE A 103 -0.53 -7.92 -13.85
N LEU A 104 -1.44 -8.33 -12.99
CA LEU A 104 -1.49 -9.67 -12.41
C LEU A 104 -1.78 -10.74 -13.48
N ILE A 105 -2.74 -10.50 -14.38
CA ILE A 105 -3.09 -11.39 -15.48
C ILE A 105 -1.87 -11.69 -16.38
N VAL A 106 -1.05 -10.68 -16.65
CA VAL A 106 0.10 -10.80 -17.54
C VAL A 106 1.31 -11.42 -16.82
N ASN A 107 1.55 -11.05 -15.58
CA ASN A 107 2.82 -11.31 -14.90
C ASN A 107 2.77 -12.42 -13.84
N ALA A 108 1.61 -12.72 -13.24
CA ALA A 108 1.54 -13.59 -12.06
C ALA A 108 2.09 -14.99 -12.32
N TYR A 109 1.82 -15.59 -13.49
CA TYR A 109 2.35 -16.92 -13.81
C TYR A 109 3.89 -16.94 -13.78
N ARG A 110 4.53 -15.93 -14.36
CA ARG A 110 6.00 -15.83 -14.41
C ARG A 110 6.57 -15.52 -13.01
N LEU A 111 5.91 -14.66 -12.24
CA LEU A 111 6.40 -14.21 -10.94
C LEU A 111 6.20 -15.27 -9.83
N LEU A 112 5.16 -16.10 -9.94
CA LEU A 112 4.82 -17.11 -8.94
C LEU A 112 5.36 -18.52 -9.26
N ARG A 113 5.98 -18.72 -10.42
CA ARG A 113 6.57 -20.03 -10.76
C ARG A 113 7.77 -20.33 -9.88
N ASP A 114 8.02 -21.61 -9.71
CA ASP A 114 9.24 -22.09 -9.06
C ASP A 114 10.48 -21.61 -9.83
N GLU A 115 11.53 -21.31 -9.09
CA GLU A 115 12.77 -20.76 -9.63
C GLU A 115 13.96 -21.66 -9.25
N ALA A 116 14.68 -22.16 -10.26
CA ALA A 116 15.89 -22.93 -10.03
C ALA A 116 16.97 -22.01 -9.42
N LEU A 117 17.54 -22.43 -8.28
CA LEU A 117 18.62 -21.72 -7.61
C LEU A 117 19.93 -22.47 -7.82
N PRO A 118 20.80 -22.04 -8.75
CA PRO A 118 22.07 -22.69 -9.01
C PRO A 118 23.04 -22.44 -7.85
N HIS A 119 23.76 -23.51 -7.44
CA HIS A 119 24.78 -23.40 -6.41
C HIS A 119 26.12 -22.95 -7.00
N GLY A 120 26.77 -21.98 -6.36
CA GLY A 120 28.09 -21.47 -6.74
C GLY A 120 29.23 -22.40 -6.31
N SER A 121 29.15 -22.93 -5.07
CA SER A 121 30.21 -23.77 -4.48
C SER A 121 30.33 -25.13 -5.16
N LEU A 122 31.55 -25.59 -5.41
CA LEU A 122 31.85 -26.93 -5.92
C LEU A 122 31.29 -28.03 -5.00
N ALA A 123 31.29 -27.81 -3.70
CA ALA A 123 30.72 -28.76 -2.71
C ALA A 123 29.23 -29.00 -2.91
N ALA A 124 28.51 -28.01 -3.42
CA ALA A 124 27.06 -28.07 -3.64
C ALA A 124 26.66 -28.39 -5.08
N LYS A 125 27.60 -28.57 -6.02
CA LYS A 125 27.30 -28.83 -7.45
C LYS A 125 26.51 -30.12 -7.69
N LEU A 126 26.58 -31.08 -6.78
CA LEU A 126 25.83 -32.33 -6.86
C LEU A 126 24.41 -32.22 -6.25
N LYS A 127 23.99 -31.00 -5.91
CA LYS A 127 22.65 -30.68 -5.42
C LYS A 127 21.89 -29.83 -6.44
N SER A 128 20.59 -29.82 -6.34
CA SER A 128 19.72 -28.88 -7.04
C SER A 128 18.88 -28.09 -6.06
N GLY A 129 18.99 -26.78 -6.13
CA GLY A 129 18.17 -25.84 -5.36
C GLY A 129 16.96 -25.36 -6.15
N MET A 130 15.84 -25.19 -5.46
CA MET A 130 14.62 -24.61 -6.00
C MET A 130 14.00 -23.67 -4.98
N LEU A 131 13.62 -22.48 -5.39
CA LEU A 131 12.76 -21.59 -4.63
C LEU A 131 11.31 -21.84 -5.04
N VAL A 132 10.50 -22.23 -4.07
CA VAL A 132 9.06 -22.47 -4.23
C VAL A 132 8.31 -21.32 -3.55
N ARG A 133 7.29 -20.82 -4.23
CA ARG A 133 6.42 -19.75 -3.73
C ARG A 133 5.10 -20.34 -3.26
N GLU A 134 4.93 -20.41 -1.95
CA GLU A 134 3.73 -20.97 -1.34
C GLU A 134 2.80 -19.86 -0.84
N PRO A 135 1.47 -19.95 -1.02
CA PRO A 135 0.55 -19.02 -0.37
C PRO A 135 0.68 -19.10 1.15
N TYR A 136 0.39 -18.01 1.84
CA TYR A 136 0.32 -17.99 3.30
C TYR A 136 -0.79 -18.90 3.84
N GLY A 137 -1.97 -18.84 3.22
CA GLY A 137 -3.19 -19.47 3.66
C GLY A 137 -4.36 -18.49 3.64
N VAL A 138 -4.75 -17.97 4.80
CA VAL A 138 -5.77 -16.94 4.94
C VAL A 138 -5.11 -15.57 5.17
N VAL A 139 -5.32 -14.65 4.24
CA VAL A 139 -4.88 -13.25 4.33
C VAL A 139 -6.05 -12.40 4.81
N ALA A 140 -5.87 -11.76 5.96
CA ALA A 140 -6.80 -10.70 6.40
C ALA A 140 -6.43 -9.37 5.77
N ILE A 141 -7.42 -8.62 5.32
CA ILE A 141 -7.27 -7.26 4.81
C ILE A 141 -8.17 -6.34 5.63
N ILE A 142 -7.59 -5.28 6.20
CA ILE A 142 -8.34 -4.23 6.89
C ILE A 142 -8.10 -2.93 6.13
N SER A 143 -9.16 -2.43 5.46
CA SER A 143 -9.04 -1.32 4.51
C SER A 143 -9.73 -0.03 4.99
N PRO A 144 -9.22 1.14 4.55
CA PRO A 144 -9.75 2.45 4.91
C PRO A 144 -10.97 2.84 4.06
N TRP A 145 -11.51 4.02 4.36
CA TRP A 145 -12.70 4.58 3.71
C TRP A 145 -12.39 5.51 2.52
N ASN A 146 -11.16 5.99 2.38
CA ASN A 146 -10.84 7.04 1.41
C ASN A 146 -10.72 6.55 -0.04
N TYR A 147 -10.27 5.32 -0.22
CA TYR A 147 -10.28 4.59 -1.50
C TYR A 147 -10.89 3.21 -1.26
N PRO A 148 -12.21 3.13 -1.05
CA PRO A 148 -12.87 1.95 -0.54
C PRO A 148 -12.96 0.80 -1.54
N PHE A 149 -12.67 1.04 -2.81
CA PHE A 149 -12.66 0.03 -3.85
C PHE A 149 -11.23 -0.34 -4.27
N SER A 150 -10.41 0.64 -4.62
CA SER A 150 -9.09 0.35 -5.21
C SER A 150 -8.12 -0.29 -4.21
N ILE A 151 -8.03 0.21 -2.99
CA ILE A 151 -7.12 -0.36 -1.98
C ILE A 151 -7.48 -1.83 -1.69
N PRO A 152 -8.68 -2.17 -1.20
CA PRO A 152 -8.99 -3.56 -0.90
C PRO A 152 -9.01 -4.47 -2.14
N ALA A 153 -9.39 -3.96 -3.32
CA ALA A 153 -9.43 -4.78 -4.53
C ALA A 153 -8.03 -5.15 -5.02
N THR A 154 -7.08 -4.22 -5.06
CA THR A 154 -5.71 -4.49 -5.53
C THR A 154 -5.00 -5.50 -4.62
N GLU A 155 -5.14 -5.37 -3.31
CA GLU A 155 -4.59 -6.29 -2.30
C GLU A 155 -5.26 -7.67 -2.39
N THR A 156 -6.59 -7.70 -2.51
CA THR A 156 -7.38 -8.94 -2.68
C THR A 156 -6.97 -9.70 -3.94
N LEU A 157 -6.89 -9.02 -5.09
CA LEU A 157 -6.52 -9.67 -6.36
C LEU A 157 -5.12 -10.27 -6.31
N ALA A 158 -4.15 -9.58 -5.68
CA ALA A 158 -2.80 -10.09 -5.47
C ALA A 158 -2.80 -11.33 -4.56
N ALA A 159 -3.52 -11.30 -3.45
CA ALA A 159 -3.65 -12.43 -2.52
C ALA A 159 -4.34 -13.64 -3.19
N LEU A 160 -5.43 -13.42 -3.92
CA LEU A 160 -6.17 -14.48 -4.61
C LEU A 160 -5.33 -15.15 -5.69
N VAL A 161 -4.64 -14.38 -6.55
CA VAL A 161 -3.83 -14.98 -7.62
C VAL A 161 -2.62 -15.74 -7.06
N ALA A 162 -2.09 -15.33 -5.90
CA ALA A 162 -1.04 -16.06 -5.17
C ALA A 162 -1.55 -17.39 -4.59
N GLY A 163 -2.87 -17.60 -4.46
CA GLY A 163 -3.49 -18.84 -3.98
C GLY A 163 -3.97 -18.77 -2.53
N ASN A 164 -4.03 -17.57 -1.95
CA ASN A 164 -4.60 -17.37 -0.62
C ASN A 164 -6.13 -17.26 -0.69
N ALA A 165 -6.79 -17.56 0.42
CA ALA A 165 -8.12 -17.04 0.72
C ALA A 165 -8.01 -15.69 1.42
N VAL A 166 -9.06 -14.86 1.34
CA VAL A 166 -9.07 -13.50 1.87
C VAL A 166 -10.28 -13.27 2.74
N VAL A 167 -10.08 -12.67 3.92
CA VAL A 167 -11.13 -12.11 4.76
C VAL A 167 -10.93 -10.60 4.84
N LEU A 168 -11.84 -9.85 4.22
CA LEU A 168 -11.80 -8.39 4.16
C LEU A 168 -12.68 -7.77 5.24
N LYS A 169 -12.11 -6.89 6.06
CA LYS A 169 -12.85 -5.96 6.91
C LYS A 169 -12.76 -4.56 6.33
N PRO A 170 -13.79 -4.06 5.65
CA PRO A 170 -13.81 -2.69 5.14
C PRO A 170 -14.00 -1.68 6.27
N SER A 171 -13.77 -0.40 5.97
CA SER A 171 -14.16 0.66 6.90
C SER A 171 -15.66 0.64 7.18
N GLU A 172 -16.04 1.00 8.40
CA GLU A 172 -17.45 1.18 8.82
C GLU A 172 -18.18 2.29 8.05
N PHE A 173 -17.44 3.20 7.42
CA PHE A 173 -18.00 4.30 6.64
C PHE A 173 -18.33 3.89 5.20
N THR A 174 -17.70 2.85 4.67
CA THR A 174 -17.80 2.46 3.25
C THR A 174 -17.94 0.95 3.06
N PRO A 175 -18.85 0.27 3.79
CA PRO A 175 -19.04 -1.17 3.71
C PRO A 175 -19.69 -1.63 2.41
N LEU A 176 -20.57 -0.82 1.79
CA LEU A 176 -21.35 -1.23 0.62
C LEU A 176 -20.47 -1.44 -0.61
N VAL A 177 -19.46 -0.60 -0.81
CA VAL A 177 -18.47 -0.75 -1.89
C VAL A 177 -17.72 -2.08 -1.77
N ALA A 178 -17.39 -2.53 -0.56
CA ALA A 178 -16.74 -3.82 -0.35
C ALA A 178 -17.68 -5.01 -0.63
N LEU A 179 -18.97 -4.87 -0.33
CA LEU A 179 -19.99 -5.88 -0.68
C LEU A 179 -20.17 -5.97 -2.21
N GLU A 180 -20.09 -4.85 -2.94
CA GLU A 180 -20.09 -4.86 -4.40
C GLU A 180 -18.82 -5.55 -4.97
N LEU A 181 -17.65 -5.36 -4.35
CA LEU A 181 -16.44 -6.10 -4.71
C LEU A 181 -16.64 -7.62 -4.51
N GLN A 182 -17.24 -8.03 -3.39
CA GLN A 182 -17.53 -9.44 -3.11
C GLN A 182 -18.45 -10.03 -4.18
N LYS A 183 -19.55 -9.34 -4.50
CA LYS A 183 -20.49 -9.75 -5.54
C LYS A 183 -19.78 -9.89 -6.90
N LEU A 184 -18.97 -8.91 -7.28
CA LEU A 184 -18.24 -8.92 -8.54
C LEU A 184 -17.29 -10.11 -8.66
N LEU A 185 -16.56 -10.44 -7.59
CA LEU A 185 -15.67 -11.61 -7.54
C LEU A 185 -16.44 -12.93 -7.63
N GLN A 186 -17.56 -13.07 -6.90
CA GLN A 186 -18.41 -14.26 -6.96
C GLN A 186 -19.01 -14.47 -8.36
N GLU A 187 -19.53 -13.41 -8.96
CA GLU A 187 -20.01 -13.45 -10.35
C GLU A 187 -18.92 -13.80 -11.37
N SER A 188 -17.65 -13.56 -11.02
CA SER A 188 -16.48 -13.88 -11.85
C SER A 188 -16.01 -15.34 -11.71
N GLY A 189 -16.76 -16.17 -10.97
CA GLY A 189 -16.45 -17.58 -10.79
C GLY A 189 -15.46 -17.87 -9.66
N LEU A 190 -15.24 -16.91 -8.74
CA LEU A 190 -14.48 -17.18 -7.52
C LEU A 190 -15.25 -18.18 -6.65
N PRO A 191 -14.64 -19.30 -6.20
CA PRO A 191 -15.31 -20.25 -5.34
C PRO A 191 -15.80 -19.62 -4.03
N LYS A 192 -16.89 -20.18 -3.49
CA LYS A 192 -17.45 -19.74 -2.21
C LYS A 192 -16.37 -19.83 -1.10
N ASP A 193 -16.44 -18.91 -0.17
CA ASP A 193 -15.58 -18.82 1.03
C ASP A 193 -14.10 -18.49 0.76
N ILE A 194 -13.65 -18.34 -0.49
CA ILE A 194 -12.30 -17.86 -0.83
C ILE A 194 -12.16 -16.35 -0.61
N PHE A 195 -13.22 -15.58 -0.80
CA PHE A 195 -13.27 -14.16 -0.44
C PHE A 195 -14.52 -13.88 0.37
N GLN A 196 -14.33 -13.37 1.59
CA GLN A 196 -15.39 -13.05 2.51
C GLN A 196 -15.23 -11.63 3.05
N VAL A 197 -16.35 -10.93 3.23
CA VAL A 197 -16.40 -9.60 3.83
C VAL A 197 -17.04 -9.70 5.21
N VAL A 198 -16.32 -9.22 6.23
CA VAL A 198 -16.82 -9.09 7.62
C VAL A 198 -17.05 -7.62 7.91
N VAL A 199 -18.30 -7.20 7.91
CA VAL A 199 -18.70 -5.82 8.12
C VAL A 199 -18.73 -5.49 9.60
N GLY A 200 -18.21 -4.31 9.98
CA GLY A 200 -18.25 -3.85 11.36
C GLY A 200 -17.25 -2.75 11.67
N ASP A 201 -17.20 -2.38 12.92
CA ASP A 201 -16.37 -1.31 13.49
C ASP A 201 -14.94 -1.77 13.87
N GLY A 202 -14.27 -0.98 14.69
CA GLY A 202 -12.93 -1.28 15.20
C GLY A 202 -12.86 -2.58 16.02
N ALA A 203 -13.94 -2.98 16.71
CA ALA A 203 -13.95 -4.23 17.47
C ALA A 203 -14.00 -5.45 16.54
N THR A 204 -14.74 -5.38 15.41
CA THR A 204 -14.71 -6.42 14.37
C THR A 204 -13.30 -6.54 13.75
N GLY A 205 -12.59 -5.40 13.55
CA GLY A 205 -11.20 -5.41 13.11
C GLY A 205 -10.25 -6.04 14.14
N SER A 206 -10.47 -5.79 15.42
CA SER A 206 -9.74 -6.43 16.52
C SER A 206 -9.98 -7.94 16.56
N ALA A 207 -11.24 -8.38 16.42
CA ALA A 207 -11.58 -9.80 16.35
C ALA A 207 -10.86 -10.50 15.19
N LEU A 208 -10.81 -9.87 14.01
CA LEU A 208 -10.10 -10.40 12.85
C LEU A 208 -8.58 -10.52 13.12
N LEU A 209 -7.97 -9.50 13.73
CA LEU A 209 -6.55 -9.52 14.10
C LEU A 209 -6.21 -10.65 15.08
N HIS A 210 -7.11 -10.99 16.01
CA HIS A 210 -6.92 -12.07 16.99
C HIS A 210 -7.34 -13.45 16.46
N SER A 211 -8.03 -13.53 15.34
CA SER A 211 -8.39 -14.79 14.68
C SER A 211 -7.14 -15.51 14.12
N PRO A 212 -7.20 -16.82 13.82
CA PRO A 212 -6.06 -17.58 13.31
C PRO A 212 -5.78 -17.30 11.82
N ILE A 213 -5.50 -16.06 11.50
CA ILE A 213 -5.06 -15.63 10.17
C ILE A 213 -3.56 -15.87 9.97
N ASP A 214 -3.11 -16.03 8.72
CA ASP A 214 -1.72 -16.32 8.38
C ASP A 214 -0.92 -15.11 7.94
N LYS A 215 -1.59 -14.03 7.52
CA LYS A 215 -1.00 -12.73 7.18
C LYS A 215 -2.05 -11.63 7.33
N LEU A 216 -1.60 -10.43 7.63
CA LEU A 216 -2.45 -9.24 7.66
C LEU A 216 -1.90 -8.16 6.73
N VAL A 217 -2.79 -7.56 5.95
CA VAL A 217 -2.57 -6.30 5.23
C VAL A 217 -3.47 -5.24 5.85
N PHE A 218 -2.88 -4.16 6.29
CA PHE A 218 -3.60 -3.04 6.91
C PHE A 218 -3.24 -1.74 6.24
N THR A 219 -4.26 -1.00 5.81
CA THR A 219 -4.12 0.39 5.36
C THR A 219 -4.94 1.30 6.25
N GLY A 220 -4.31 2.33 6.83
CA GLY A 220 -4.99 3.26 7.74
C GLY A 220 -4.06 4.16 8.54
N SER A 221 -4.51 4.63 9.71
CA SER A 221 -3.74 5.58 10.52
C SER A 221 -2.50 4.95 11.18
N VAL A 222 -1.45 5.75 11.35
CA VAL A 222 -0.20 5.35 12.05
C VAL A 222 -0.48 4.81 13.46
N ALA A 223 -1.38 5.47 14.20
CA ALA A 223 -1.72 5.05 15.56
C ALA A 223 -2.34 3.63 15.60
N THR A 224 -3.20 3.30 14.64
CA THR A 224 -3.80 1.98 14.52
C THR A 224 -2.77 0.96 14.02
N GLY A 225 -1.95 1.32 13.03
CA GLY A 225 -0.88 0.46 12.51
C GLY A 225 0.11 0.05 13.59
N LYS A 226 0.54 0.98 14.47
CA LYS A 226 1.42 0.67 15.61
C LYS A 226 0.78 -0.33 16.59
N ARG A 227 -0.53 -0.22 16.87
CA ARG A 227 -1.25 -1.19 17.72
C ARG A 227 -1.34 -2.56 17.05
N ILE A 228 -1.65 -2.61 15.77
CA ILE A 228 -1.68 -3.85 14.99
C ILE A 228 -0.29 -4.51 14.99
N ALA A 229 0.77 -3.75 14.76
CA ALA A 229 2.14 -4.27 14.77
C ALA A 229 2.52 -4.90 16.12
N ALA A 230 2.09 -4.29 17.23
CA ALA A 230 2.33 -4.84 18.57
C ALA A 230 1.67 -6.20 18.76
N VAL A 231 0.38 -6.33 18.41
CA VAL A 231 -0.35 -7.61 18.50
C VAL A 231 0.21 -8.65 17.54
N ALA A 232 0.55 -8.25 16.30
CA ALA A 232 1.15 -9.14 15.32
C ALA A 232 2.50 -9.70 15.78
N ALA A 233 3.32 -8.88 16.46
CA ALA A 233 4.61 -9.30 16.99
C ALA A 233 4.50 -10.42 18.04
N GLU A 234 3.47 -10.40 18.90
CA GLU A 234 3.23 -11.47 19.89
C GLU A 234 3.00 -12.84 19.24
N ARG A 235 2.47 -12.86 18.01
CA ARG A 235 2.14 -14.06 17.25
C ARG A 235 3.11 -14.35 16.12
N LEU A 236 4.13 -13.50 15.91
CA LEU A 236 5.00 -13.51 14.72
C LEU A 236 4.19 -13.51 13.40
N LEU A 237 3.03 -12.82 13.41
CA LEU A 237 2.15 -12.70 12.24
C LEU A 237 2.80 -11.76 11.21
N PRO A 238 3.03 -12.22 9.97
CA PRO A 238 3.52 -11.35 8.91
C PRO A 238 2.50 -10.25 8.59
N VAL A 239 2.97 -9.00 8.51
CA VAL A 239 2.11 -7.84 8.23
C VAL A 239 2.67 -7.00 7.09
N VAL A 240 1.76 -6.40 6.32
CA VAL A 240 2.01 -5.23 5.48
C VAL A 240 1.22 -4.08 6.08
N LEU A 241 1.88 -2.97 6.35
CA LEU A 241 1.28 -1.78 6.95
C LEU A 241 1.48 -0.60 6.00
N GLU A 242 0.38 -0.11 5.43
CA GLU A 242 0.33 1.09 4.62
C GLU A 242 -0.36 2.18 5.44
N LEU A 243 0.43 3.17 5.85
CA LEU A 243 -0.01 4.14 6.87
C LEU A 243 -0.04 5.56 6.29
N GLY A 244 -0.27 6.54 7.18
CA GLY A 244 -0.38 7.93 6.77
C GLY A 244 0.87 8.50 6.13
N GLY A 245 0.71 9.65 5.48
CA GLY A 245 1.77 10.43 4.84
C GLY A 245 1.74 11.90 5.30
N LYS A 246 2.81 12.62 5.00
CA LYS A 246 2.93 14.08 5.07
C LYS A 246 3.80 14.53 3.92
N ASP A 247 3.31 14.28 2.71
CA ASP A 247 4.13 14.24 1.53
C ASP A 247 4.60 15.64 1.10
N PRO A 248 5.91 15.85 0.92
CA PRO A 248 6.45 17.10 0.43
C PRO A 248 6.37 17.20 -1.10
N MET A 249 6.03 18.38 -1.58
CA MET A 249 6.20 18.81 -2.96
C MET A 249 7.27 19.91 -2.99
N ILE A 250 8.38 19.67 -3.67
CA ILE A 250 9.48 20.61 -3.83
C ILE A 250 9.40 21.23 -5.23
N VAL A 251 9.27 22.54 -5.30
CA VAL A 251 9.24 23.31 -6.55
C VAL A 251 10.51 24.15 -6.67
N LEU A 252 11.40 23.77 -7.58
CA LEU A 252 12.68 24.44 -7.80
C LEU A 252 12.48 25.73 -8.62
N ASP A 253 13.50 26.58 -8.63
CA ASP A 253 13.49 27.91 -9.27
C ASP A 253 13.27 27.86 -10.78
N ASP A 254 13.66 26.78 -11.44
CA ASP A 254 13.53 26.56 -12.88
C ASP A 254 12.23 25.81 -13.30
N ALA A 255 11.38 25.44 -12.33
CA ALA A 255 10.19 24.63 -12.58
C ALA A 255 9.20 25.31 -13.56
N ASN A 256 8.45 24.49 -14.31
CA ASN A 256 7.28 24.99 -15.03
C ASN A 256 6.16 25.28 -14.03
N LEU A 257 5.99 26.54 -13.66
CA LEU A 257 5.06 26.96 -12.60
C LEU A 257 3.59 26.69 -12.93
N ASP A 258 3.22 26.72 -14.21
CA ASP A 258 1.83 26.41 -14.61
C ASP A 258 1.51 24.94 -14.35
N MET A 259 2.41 24.04 -14.75
CA MET A 259 2.28 22.61 -14.48
C MET A 259 2.39 22.30 -12.98
N ALA A 260 3.41 22.84 -12.31
CA ALA A 260 3.63 22.60 -10.88
C ALA A 260 2.45 23.07 -10.03
N SER A 261 1.89 24.28 -10.32
CA SER A 261 0.72 24.77 -9.58
C SER A 261 -0.56 23.99 -9.88
N SER A 262 -0.74 23.48 -11.12
CA SER A 262 -1.86 22.57 -11.44
C SER A 262 -1.77 21.27 -10.67
N ALA A 263 -0.58 20.70 -10.62
CA ALA A 263 -0.31 19.47 -9.88
C ALA A 263 -0.46 19.65 -8.36
N ALA A 264 0.03 20.78 -7.80
CA ALA A 264 -0.13 21.10 -6.39
C ALA A 264 -1.60 21.19 -5.98
N VAL A 265 -2.41 21.90 -6.78
CA VAL A 265 -3.85 22.07 -6.57
C VAL A 265 -4.56 20.71 -6.66
N TRP A 266 -4.28 19.92 -7.69
CA TRP A 266 -4.86 18.60 -7.83
C TRP A 266 -4.38 17.65 -6.72
N GLY A 267 -3.08 17.59 -6.47
CA GLY A 267 -2.48 16.69 -5.48
C GLY A 267 -2.88 16.99 -4.04
N ALA A 268 -3.18 18.26 -3.73
CA ALA A 268 -3.66 18.64 -2.40
C ALA A 268 -5.18 18.47 -2.23
N PHE A 269 -5.96 18.45 -3.32
CA PHE A 269 -7.42 18.54 -3.21
C PHE A 269 -8.18 17.34 -3.81
N VAL A 270 -7.50 16.43 -4.52
CA VAL A 270 -8.13 15.18 -4.99
C VAL A 270 -8.73 14.42 -3.82
N ASN A 271 -9.95 13.90 -3.98
CA ASN A 271 -10.73 13.28 -2.91
C ASN A 271 -10.93 14.18 -1.67
N ALA A 272 -11.05 15.51 -1.88
CA ALA A 272 -11.08 16.52 -0.82
C ALA A 272 -9.83 16.48 0.09
N GLY A 273 -8.65 16.14 -0.45
CA GLY A 273 -7.40 15.99 0.28
C GLY A 273 -7.31 14.74 1.16
N GLN A 274 -8.29 13.85 1.10
CA GLN A 274 -8.36 12.63 1.89
C GLN A 274 -7.57 11.49 1.22
N THR A 275 -6.30 11.76 0.95
CA THR A 275 -5.38 10.89 0.21
C THR A 275 -4.07 10.78 0.98
N CYS A 276 -3.60 9.56 1.24
CA CYS A 276 -2.33 9.33 1.95
C CYS A 276 -1.11 9.93 1.22
N LEU A 277 -1.21 10.04 -0.13
CA LEU A 277 -0.21 10.64 -1.02
C LEU A 277 -0.47 12.12 -1.30
N SER A 278 -1.39 12.77 -0.57
CA SER A 278 -1.73 14.18 -0.78
C SER A 278 -0.52 15.09 -0.63
N VAL A 279 -0.44 16.14 -1.42
CA VAL A 279 0.55 17.22 -1.22
C VAL A 279 0.17 17.97 0.06
N GLU A 280 0.78 17.59 1.15
CA GLU A 280 0.52 18.17 2.47
C GLU A 280 1.57 19.16 2.96
N ARG A 281 2.69 19.30 2.21
CA ARG A 281 3.77 20.27 2.46
C ARG A 281 4.33 20.80 1.14
N GLY A 282 3.93 22.01 0.74
CA GLY A 282 4.50 22.70 -0.43
C GLY A 282 5.78 23.45 -0.05
N TYR A 283 6.92 23.06 -0.58
CA TYR A 283 8.18 23.78 -0.47
C TYR A 283 8.51 24.40 -1.83
N VAL A 284 8.64 25.72 -1.89
CA VAL A 284 8.79 26.45 -3.14
C VAL A 284 10.00 27.37 -3.05
N HIS A 285 10.90 27.28 -4.03
CA HIS A 285 12.08 28.14 -4.07
C HIS A 285 11.67 29.63 -4.07
N ARG A 286 12.35 30.46 -3.26
CA ARG A 286 12.00 31.86 -3.01
C ARG A 286 11.83 32.67 -4.29
N ASN A 287 12.65 32.43 -5.30
CA ASN A 287 12.60 33.15 -6.56
C ASN A 287 11.27 32.98 -7.34
N CYS A 288 10.54 31.90 -7.10
CA CYS A 288 9.27 31.63 -7.78
C CYS A 288 8.07 31.55 -6.82
N TYR A 289 8.24 31.74 -5.52
CA TYR A 289 7.25 31.57 -4.47
C TYR A 289 5.97 32.37 -4.71
N GLU A 290 6.06 33.68 -4.90
CA GLU A 290 4.89 34.54 -5.09
C GLU A 290 4.12 34.22 -6.39
N ASN A 291 4.85 33.90 -7.47
CA ASN A 291 4.23 33.52 -8.74
C ASN A 291 3.52 32.18 -8.64
N PHE A 292 4.12 31.21 -7.93
CA PHE A 292 3.51 29.91 -7.68
C PHE A 292 2.24 30.05 -6.83
N LEU A 293 2.28 30.80 -5.73
CA LEU A 293 1.11 31.06 -4.88
C LEU A 293 -0.04 31.69 -5.66
N ARG A 294 0.27 32.70 -6.47
CA ARG A 294 -0.75 33.38 -7.32
C ARG A 294 -1.43 32.38 -8.25
N ALA A 295 -0.64 31.53 -8.92
CA ALA A 295 -1.16 30.51 -9.82
C ALA A 295 -2.01 29.47 -9.07
N CYS A 296 -1.58 29.01 -7.88
CA CYS A 296 -2.37 28.10 -7.07
C CYS A 296 -3.71 28.71 -6.64
N VAL A 297 -3.70 29.95 -6.15
CA VAL A 297 -4.92 30.66 -5.75
C VAL A 297 -5.90 30.82 -6.91
N GLU A 298 -5.40 31.23 -8.08
CA GLU A 298 -6.24 31.38 -9.28
C GLU A 298 -6.91 30.06 -9.68
N LYS A 299 -6.15 28.95 -9.67
CA LYS A 299 -6.66 27.61 -10.01
C LYS A 299 -7.64 27.11 -8.96
N THR A 300 -7.32 27.29 -7.67
CA THR A 300 -8.17 26.87 -6.55
C THR A 300 -9.55 27.56 -6.60
N ARG A 301 -9.59 28.85 -6.92
CA ARG A 301 -10.85 29.61 -7.01
C ARG A 301 -11.77 29.17 -8.15
N LYS A 302 -11.27 28.45 -9.14
CA LYS A 302 -12.04 27.91 -10.27
C LYS A 302 -12.70 26.56 -9.94
N LEU A 303 -12.29 25.90 -8.85
CA LEU A 303 -12.81 24.59 -8.47
C LEU A 303 -14.24 24.68 -7.95
N ARG A 304 -15.07 23.75 -8.40
CA ARG A 304 -16.49 23.65 -8.04
C ARG A 304 -16.66 22.59 -6.98
N VAL A 305 -17.02 23.02 -5.78
CA VAL A 305 -17.32 22.13 -4.65
C VAL A 305 -18.79 21.75 -4.69
N GLY A 306 -19.13 20.47 -4.57
CA GLY A 306 -20.51 20.03 -4.63
C GLY A 306 -20.71 18.52 -4.42
N ASN A 307 -21.93 18.06 -4.69
CA ASN A 307 -22.24 16.64 -4.66
C ASN A 307 -21.50 15.91 -5.79
N GLY A 308 -20.74 14.87 -5.47
CA GLY A 308 -19.94 14.10 -6.44
C GLY A 308 -20.74 13.41 -7.55
N LEU A 309 -22.06 13.26 -7.38
CA LEU A 309 -22.96 12.77 -8.43
C LEU A 309 -23.29 13.82 -9.50
N ASP A 310 -23.06 15.10 -9.22
CA ASP A 310 -23.13 16.15 -10.24
C ASP A 310 -21.87 16.11 -11.09
N THR A 311 -22.03 15.97 -12.41
CA THR A 311 -20.93 15.91 -13.38
C THR A 311 -20.08 17.19 -13.45
N ASN A 312 -20.59 18.30 -12.90
CA ASN A 312 -19.87 19.57 -12.82
C ASN A 312 -19.06 19.73 -11.52
N THR A 313 -19.11 18.78 -10.58
CA THR A 313 -18.36 18.84 -9.33
C THR A 313 -16.92 18.43 -9.54
N ASP A 314 -15.99 19.28 -9.07
CA ASP A 314 -14.55 18.98 -9.05
C ASP A 314 -14.12 18.41 -7.70
N ILE A 315 -14.72 18.84 -6.59
CA ILE A 315 -14.39 18.41 -5.22
C ILE A 315 -15.66 18.03 -4.46
N GLY A 316 -15.68 16.83 -3.89
CA GLY A 316 -16.73 16.32 -3.03
C GLY A 316 -16.62 16.79 -1.56
N PRO A 317 -17.48 16.25 -0.67
CA PRO A 317 -17.41 16.50 0.77
C PRO A 317 -16.26 15.74 1.45
N MET A 318 -15.94 16.12 2.67
CA MET A 318 -15.25 15.27 3.63
C MET A 318 -16.16 14.09 4.01
N ILE A 319 -15.56 12.95 4.35
CA ILE A 319 -16.33 11.73 4.67
C ILE A 319 -17.23 11.90 5.92
N HIS A 320 -16.75 12.58 6.94
CA HIS A 320 -17.49 12.79 8.18
C HIS A 320 -16.97 14.01 8.95
N GLU A 321 -17.79 14.50 9.88
CA GLU A 321 -17.52 15.72 10.64
C GLU A 321 -16.25 15.63 11.51
N ARG A 322 -15.93 14.46 12.06
CA ARG A 322 -14.71 14.29 12.87
C ARG A 322 -13.44 14.61 12.05
N GLN A 323 -13.39 14.16 10.77
CA GLN A 323 -12.24 14.47 9.90
C GLN A 323 -12.21 15.96 9.55
N LEU A 324 -13.37 16.56 9.34
CA LEU A 324 -13.46 17.99 9.06
C LEU A 324 -12.96 18.83 10.24
N ARG A 325 -13.25 18.44 11.48
CA ARG A 325 -12.74 19.13 12.69
C ARG A 325 -11.21 19.09 12.77
N ILE A 326 -10.57 17.98 12.37
CA ILE A 326 -9.09 17.91 12.32
C ILE A 326 -8.54 18.99 11.37
N VAL A 327 -9.20 19.18 10.23
CA VAL A 327 -8.81 20.24 9.28
C VAL A 327 -8.95 21.63 9.93
N GLU A 328 -10.06 21.88 10.61
CA GLU A 328 -10.30 23.16 11.30
C GLU A 328 -9.27 23.41 12.40
N ASP A 329 -8.98 22.43 13.25
CA ASP A 329 -7.98 22.54 14.33
C ASP A 329 -6.58 22.87 13.78
N HIS A 330 -6.20 22.26 12.63
CA HIS A 330 -4.93 22.58 11.99
C HIS A 330 -4.91 23.97 11.35
N MET A 331 -6.04 24.39 10.77
CA MET A 331 -6.20 25.74 10.23
C MET A 331 -6.11 26.81 11.31
N GLU A 332 -6.79 26.60 12.44
CA GLU A 332 -6.77 27.51 13.59
C GLU A 332 -5.34 27.66 14.16
N ASP A 333 -4.60 26.55 14.36
CA ASP A 333 -3.19 26.60 14.78
C ASP A 333 -2.33 27.39 13.79
N ALA A 334 -2.48 27.14 12.48
CA ALA A 334 -1.69 27.80 11.45
C ALA A 334 -1.95 29.31 11.42
N VAL A 335 -3.21 29.74 11.43
CA VAL A 335 -3.60 31.16 11.42
C VAL A 335 -3.15 31.86 12.71
N ALA A 336 -3.34 31.23 13.87
CA ALA A 336 -2.88 31.78 15.16
C ALA A 336 -1.36 31.99 15.21
N ARG A 337 -0.60 31.22 14.43
CA ARG A 337 0.87 31.32 14.30
C ARG A 337 1.31 32.21 13.14
N GLY A 338 0.40 32.89 12.45
CA GLY A 338 0.72 33.90 11.43
C GLY A 338 0.64 33.40 9.98
N ALA A 339 0.14 32.19 9.71
CA ALA A 339 -0.13 31.76 8.35
C ALA A 339 -1.25 32.61 7.72
N ARG A 340 -1.12 32.93 6.43
CA ARG A 340 -2.12 33.68 5.68
C ARG A 340 -2.99 32.77 4.82
N VAL A 341 -4.30 32.89 4.97
CA VAL A 341 -5.27 32.23 4.09
C VAL A 341 -5.41 33.03 2.79
N LEU A 342 -5.00 32.47 1.67
CA LEU A 342 -5.05 33.13 0.35
C LEU A 342 -6.30 32.74 -0.44
N ALA A 343 -6.85 31.55 -0.18
CA ALA A 343 -8.11 31.07 -0.74
C ALA A 343 -8.73 30.06 0.24
N GLY A 344 -10.05 29.96 0.25
CA GLY A 344 -10.79 29.00 1.07
C GLY A 344 -10.82 29.34 2.55
N GLY A 345 -10.60 28.33 3.40
CA GLY A 345 -10.46 28.47 4.86
C GLY A 345 -11.73 28.31 5.68
N SER A 346 -12.85 27.87 5.09
CA SER A 346 -14.11 27.73 5.85
C SER A 346 -15.02 26.62 5.32
N ARG A 347 -15.96 26.21 6.16
CA ARG A 347 -17.05 25.30 5.76
C ARG A 347 -17.98 25.95 4.72
N LEU A 348 -18.67 25.10 3.98
CA LEU A 348 -19.71 25.48 3.02
C LEU A 348 -21.08 24.95 3.48
N PRO A 349 -21.68 25.50 4.55
CA PRO A 349 -22.87 24.92 5.19
C PRO A 349 -24.11 24.91 4.27
N LYS A 350 -24.14 25.73 3.23
CA LYS A 350 -25.21 25.74 2.21
C LYS A 350 -25.20 24.47 1.34
N LEU A 351 -24.06 23.81 1.19
CA LEU A 351 -23.94 22.55 0.46
C LEU A 351 -24.18 21.33 1.35
N GLY A 352 -23.91 21.45 2.64
CA GLY A 352 -24.06 20.39 3.64
C GLY A 352 -23.00 20.49 4.75
N LYS A 353 -23.15 19.66 5.78
CA LYS A 353 -22.32 19.75 7.01
C LYS A 353 -20.86 19.33 6.80
N ASN A 354 -20.57 18.53 5.76
CA ASN A 354 -19.26 17.96 5.55
C ASN A 354 -18.46 18.69 4.45
N PHE A 355 -18.94 19.79 3.90
CA PHE A 355 -18.25 20.52 2.84
C PHE A 355 -17.30 21.57 3.40
N TYR A 356 -16.06 21.54 2.92
CA TYR A 356 -15.01 22.50 3.26
C TYR A 356 -14.40 23.07 1.98
N GLN A 357 -14.01 24.34 2.02
CA GLN A 357 -13.40 25.00 0.86
C GLN A 357 -11.97 24.48 0.63
N PRO A 358 -11.57 24.18 -0.61
CA PRO A 358 -10.16 23.98 -0.93
C PRO A 358 -9.37 25.24 -0.56
N THR A 359 -8.30 25.04 0.20
CA THR A 359 -7.63 26.11 0.93
C THR A 359 -6.16 26.19 0.58
N VAL A 360 -5.68 27.41 0.29
CA VAL A 360 -4.24 27.69 0.08
C VAL A 360 -3.75 28.56 1.23
N LEU A 361 -2.72 28.10 1.93
CA LEU A 361 -2.04 28.82 3.01
C LEU A 361 -0.64 29.24 2.56
N ALA A 362 -0.30 30.50 2.84
CA ALA A 362 1.04 31.06 2.69
C ALA A 362 1.67 31.36 4.05
N ASP A 363 2.98 31.59 4.05
CA ASP A 363 3.77 31.99 5.23
C ASP A 363 3.66 31.00 6.38
N VAL A 364 3.46 29.71 6.04
CA VAL A 364 3.53 28.65 7.05
C VAL A 364 4.98 28.41 7.46
N THR A 365 5.16 28.03 8.72
CA THR A 365 6.48 27.65 9.23
C THR A 365 6.50 26.16 9.54
N HIS A 366 7.67 25.53 9.44
CA HIS A 366 7.84 24.10 9.60
C HIS A 366 7.37 23.56 10.98
N GLY A 367 7.33 24.41 12.01
CA GLY A 367 6.84 24.03 13.35
C GLY A 367 5.32 24.07 13.53
N MET A 368 4.54 24.56 12.57
CA MET A 368 3.07 24.57 12.65
C MET A 368 2.52 23.14 12.50
N ARG A 369 1.41 22.83 13.17
CA ARG A 369 0.77 21.49 13.08
C ARG A 369 0.44 21.11 11.65
N ILE A 370 -0.04 22.07 10.85
CA ILE A 370 -0.34 21.87 9.42
C ILE A 370 0.87 21.42 8.59
N MET A 371 2.11 21.53 9.09
CA MET A 371 3.33 21.09 8.44
C MET A 371 3.92 19.82 9.08
N ARG A 372 3.43 19.39 10.23
CA ARG A 372 3.95 18.24 11.00
C ARG A 372 2.98 17.08 11.04
N ASP A 373 1.71 17.33 11.32
CA ASP A 373 0.67 16.33 11.50
C ASP A 373 -0.08 16.11 10.18
N GLU A 374 -0.47 14.87 9.88
CA GLU A 374 -1.30 14.56 8.71
C GLU A 374 -2.67 15.26 8.83
N THR A 375 -2.99 16.12 7.86
CA THR A 375 -4.24 16.89 7.85
C THR A 375 -5.39 16.09 7.23
N PHE A 376 -5.12 15.36 6.18
CA PHE A 376 -6.07 14.52 5.46
C PHE A 376 -7.34 15.29 5.05
N GLY A 377 -7.14 16.47 4.49
CA GLY A 377 -8.17 17.40 4.07
C GLY A 377 -7.70 18.41 3.04
N PRO A 378 -8.59 19.21 2.44
CA PRO A 378 -8.31 20.03 1.26
C PRO A 378 -7.53 21.31 1.60
N VAL A 379 -6.31 21.17 2.11
CA VAL A 379 -5.44 22.31 2.48
C VAL A 379 -4.06 22.13 1.84
N LEU A 380 -3.60 23.15 1.12
CA LEU A 380 -2.26 23.27 0.56
C LEU A 380 -1.47 24.33 1.34
N PRO A 381 -0.66 23.95 2.33
CA PRO A 381 0.25 24.86 3.00
C PRO A 381 1.54 25.00 2.19
N VAL A 382 2.03 26.25 2.00
CA VAL A 382 3.19 26.55 1.20
C VAL A 382 4.22 27.36 1.98
N MET A 383 5.47 26.90 1.98
CA MET A 383 6.63 27.51 2.61
C MET A 383 7.73 27.77 1.58
N ALA A 384 8.41 28.90 1.70
CA ALA A 384 9.56 29.21 0.86
C ALA A 384 10.83 28.52 1.38
N PHE A 385 11.77 28.20 0.46
CA PHE A 385 13.14 27.77 0.76
C PHE A 385 14.15 28.48 -0.14
N ASP A 386 15.44 28.46 0.21
CA ASP A 386 16.48 29.22 -0.47
C ASP A 386 17.53 28.36 -1.20
N SER A 387 17.63 27.06 -0.89
CA SER A 387 18.60 26.15 -1.53
C SER A 387 18.09 24.72 -1.62
N ASP A 388 18.64 23.94 -2.56
CA ASP A 388 18.33 22.53 -2.75
C ASP A 388 18.58 21.71 -1.47
N ASP A 389 19.66 22.02 -0.73
CA ASP A 389 20.01 21.34 0.51
C ASP A 389 18.99 21.64 1.62
N GLU A 390 18.52 22.87 1.71
CA GLU A 390 17.44 23.23 2.62
C GLU A 390 16.12 22.50 2.28
N ALA A 391 15.75 22.46 0.99
CA ALA A 391 14.55 21.76 0.56
C ALA A 391 14.59 20.27 0.92
N VAL A 392 15.73 19.61 0.72
CA VAL A 392 15.95 18.21 1.12
C VAL A 392 15.87 18.04 2.63
N CYS A 393 16.47 18.94 3.39
CA CYS A 393 16.44 18.92 4.85
C CYS A 393 14.99 19.03 5.37
N LEU A 394 14.23 20.02 4.90
CA LEU A 394 12.82 20.25 5.25
C LEU A 394 11.93 19.07 4.84
N ALA A 395 12.12 18.53 3.65
CA ALA A 395 11.36 17.38 3.17
C ALA A 395 11.56 16.14 4.07
N ASN A 396 12.81 15.90 4.48
CA ASN A 396 13.20 14.75 5.29
C ASN A 396 12.89 14.90 6.79
N ASP A 397 12.71 16.13 7.30
CA ASP A 397 12.32 16.38 8.69
C ASP A 397 10.84 16.12 8.92
N SER A 398 10.50 14.85 8.92
CA SER A 398 9.16 14.34 9.17
C SER A 398 9.25 12.92 9.71
N GLU A 399 8.29 12.53 10.55
CA GLU A 399 8.11 11.14 10.97
C GLU A 399 7.61 10.26 9.81
N TYR A 400 7.00 10.85 8.79
CA TYR A 400 6.45 10.19 7.63
C TYR A 400 7.48 10.05 6.51
N GLY A 401 7.18 9.17 5.57
CA GLY A 401 7.99 8.94 4.38
C GLY A 401 7.24 8.07 3.37
N LEU A 402 6.00 8.45 3.00
CA LEU A 402 5.21 7.70 2.03
C LEU A 402 5.61 8.05 0.61
N ALA A 403 5.37 9.29 0.18
CA ALA A 403 5.84 9.78 -1.10
C ALA A 403 6.39 11.21 -1.03
N ALA A 404 6.96 11.67 -2.14
CA ALA A 404 7.42 13.03 -2.34
C ALA A 404 7.37 13.37 -3.84
N SER A 405 7.34 14.67 -4.17
CA SER A 405 7.47 15.13 -5.54
C SER A 405 8.45 16.29 -5.69
N ILE A 406 9.15 16.33 -6.84
CA ILE A 406 10.14 17.36 -7.17
C ILE A 406 9.82 17.93 -8.54
N TRP A 407 9.77 19.25 -8.66
CA TRP A 407 9.40 19.97 -9.87
C TRP A 407 10.55 20.82 -10.38
N THR A 408 11.03 20.54 -11.58
CA THR A 408 12.18 21.19 -12.23
C THR A 408 12.15 20.94 -13.72
N ARG A 409 12.81 21.79 -14.52
CA ARG A 409 13.08 21.51 -15.94
C ARG A 409 14.36 20.72 -16.15
N ASP A 410 15.26 20.72 -15.17
CA ASP A 410 16.47 19.92 -15.17
C ASP A 410 16.17 18.52 -14.56
N ARG A 411 15.92 17.58 -15.45
CA ARG A 411 15.61 16.19 -15.06
C ARG A 411 16.72 15.55 -14.21
N GLU A 412 17.97 15.80 -14.56
CA GLU A 412 19.12 15.18 -13.84
C GLU A 412 19.21 15.72 -12.41
N ARG A 413 19.05 17.05 -12.23
CA ARG A 413 18.96 17.69 -10.90
C ARG A 413 17.79 17.10 -10.11
N GLY A 414 16.63 16.93 -10.74
CA GLY A 414 15.45 16.32 -10.11
C GLY A 414 15.71 14.88 -9.63
N GLU A 415 16.30 14.04 -10.48
CA GLU A 415 16.64 12.65 -10.14
C GLU A 415 17.72 12.55 -9.05
N GLN A 416 18.71 13.46 -9.04
CA GLN A 416 19.74 13.53 -7.99
C GLN A 416 19.13 13.92 -6.64
N LEU A 417 18.24 14.91 -6.61
CA LEU A 417 17.53 15.30 -5.40
C LEU A 417 16.58 14.19 -4.91
N ALA A 418 15.88 13.52 -5.82
CA ALA A 418 14.98 12.42 -5.50
C ALA A 418 15.70 11.30 -4.71
N ARG A 419 16.95 11.00 -5.05
CA ARG A 419 17.76 9.99 -4.33
C ARG A 419 18.09 10.38 -2.87
N ARG A 420 17.95 11.66 -2.52
CA ARG A 420 18.23 12.20 -1.18
C ARG A 420 17.00 12.28 -0.31
N ILE A 421 15.81 12.08 -0.87
CA ILE A 421 14.53 12.14 -0.13
C ILE A 421 14.24 10.78 0.52
N HIS A 422 13.90 10.80 1.80
CA HIS A 422 13.56 9.62 2.59
C HIS A 422 12.07 9.30 2.50
N ALA A 423 11.64 8.83 1.34
CA ALA A 423 10.27 8.38 1.08
C ALA A 423 10.27 7.05 0.32
N GLY A 424 9.15 6.32 0.37
CA GLY A 424 8.99 5.07 -0.35
C GLY A 424 8.90 5.27 -1.86
N THR A 425 8.33 6.40 -2.28
CA THR A 425 8.23 6.82 -3.68
C THR A 425 8.62 8.29 -3.83
N VAL A 426 9.41 8.62 -4.84
CA VAL A 426 9.69 10.02 -5.21
C VAL A 426 9.41 10.21 -6.69
N MET A 427 8.56 11.18 -7.00
CA MET A 427 8.16 11.51 -8.37
C MET A 427 8.88 12.79 -8.83
N VAL A 428 9.36 12.82 -10.06
CA VAL A 428 9.91 14.02 -10.69
C VAL A 428 8.92 14.51 -11.75
N ASN A 429 8.44 15.74 -11.58
CA ASN A 429 7.43 16.38 -12.42
C ASN A 429 6.09 15.64 -12.48
N ASP A 430 5.73 14.97 -11.40
CA ASP A 430 4.42 14.33 -11.21
C ASP A 430 4.07 14.29 -9.71
N VAL A 431 2.82 13.95 -9.38
CA VAL A 431 2.29 13.95 -8.02
C VAL A 431 1.17 12.92 -7.88
N VAL A 432 1.11 12.20 -6.76
CA VAL A 432 0.04 11.24 -6.39
C VAL A 432 -0.08 10.01 -7.31
N SER A 433 0.25 10.13 -8.61
CA SER A 433 -0.03 9.14 -9.66
C SER A 433 0.59 7.76 -9.45
N CYS A 434 1.61 7.65 -8.59
CA CYS A 434 2.37 6.42 -8.38
C CYS A 434 1.51 5.22 -7.91
N PHE A 435 0.41 5.45 -7.19
CA PHE A 435 -0.53 4.39 -6.80
C PHE A 435 -1.28 3.80 -8.01
N GLY A 436 -1.49 4.59 -9.06
CA GLY A 436 -2.09 4.15 -10.32
C GLY A 436 -1.14 3.36 -11.23
N ILE A 437 0.17 3.29 -10.92
CA ILE A 437 1.17 2.56 -11.71
C ILE A 437 1.29 1.14 -11.12
N SER A 438 0.62 0.19 -11.75
CA SER A 438 0.51 -1.18 -11.21
C SER A 438 1.83 -1.96 -11.14
N GLU A 439 2.86 -1.55 -11.88
CA GLU A 439 4.22 -2.10 -11.82
C GLU A 439 5.05 -1.55 -10.66
N ALA A 440 4.73 -0.34 -10.19
CA ALA A 440 5.50 0.34 -9.15
C ALA A 440 5.19 -0.25 -7.76
N PRO A 441 6.21 -0.60 -6.96
CA PRO A 441 5.97 -1.00 -5.58
C PRO A 441 5.50 0.21 -4.78
N HIS A 442 4.31 0.12 -4.21
CA HIS A 442 3.77 1.14 -3.31
C HIS A 442 4.08 0.80 -1.87
N GLY A 443 4.40 1.80 -1.06
CA GLY A 443 4.62 1.65 0.38
C GLY A 443 5.60 2.65 0.96
N GLY A 444 5.44 2.95 2.24
CA GLY A 444 6.20 3.95 2.97
C GLY A 444 7.48 3.43 3.62
N VAL A 445 8.22 4.38 4.16
CA VAL A 445 9.32 4.18 5.13
C VAL A 445 9.01 4.98 6.40
N LYS A 446 9.82 4.88 7.44
CA LYS A 446 9.60 5.51 8.75
C LYS A 446 8.21 5.13 9.32
N SER A 447 7.42 6.10 9.81
CA SER A 447 6.07 5.87 10.35
C SER A 447 4.99 5.66 9.26
N SER A 448 5.33 5.80 7.97
CA SER A 448 4.38 5.56 6.88
C SER A 448 4.19 4.10 6.53
N GLY A 449 4.93 3.18 7.14
CA GLY A 449 4.61 1.75 7.04
C GLY A 449 5.79 0.83 6.82
N THR A 450 5.46 -0.44 6.54
CA THR A 450 6.40 -1.53 6.26
C THR A 450 5.78 -2.53 5.29
N GLY A 451 6.60 -3.21 4.51
CA GLY A 451 6.16 -4.03 3.38
C GLY A 451 5.91 -3.20 2.13
N ARG A 452 5.36 -3.83 1.11
CA ARG A 452 4.98 -3.19 -0.16
C ARG A 452 3.70 -3.78 -0.71
N THR A 453 2.91 -2.95 -1.38
CA THR A 453 1.81 -3.37 -2.24
C THR A 453 2.18 -3.08 -3.70
N HIS A 454 1.38 -3.52 -4.64
CA HIS A 454 1.55 -3.35 -6.08
C HIS A 454 2.83 -4.00 -6.67
N GLY A 455 2.79 -4.19 -7.97
CA GLY A 455 3.90 -4.70 -8.76
C GLY A 455 4.36 -6.11 -8.34
N ARG A 456 5.59 -6.41 -8.71
CA ARG A 456 6.24 -7.66 -8.32
C ARG A 456 6.34 -7.83 -6.81
N PHE A 457 6.75 -6.77 -6.12
CA PHE A 457 7.00 -6.81 -4.67
C PHE A 457 5.70 -7.00 -3.87
N GLY A 458 4.60 -6.33 -4.27
CA GLY A 458 3.30 -6.55 -3.65
C GLY A 458 2.77 -7.98 -3.87
N LEU A 459 3.04 -8.58 -5.02
CA LEU A 459 2.69 -9.98 -5.26
C LEU A 459 3.58 -10.94 -4.44
N GLU A 460 4.87 -10.63 -4.30
CA GLU A 460 5.81 -11.41 -3.46
C GLU A 460 5.46 -11.33 -1.97
N GLU A 461 4.85 -10.24 -1.51
CA GLU A 461 4.30 -10.16 -0.15
C GLU A 461 3.15 -11.15 0.11
N MET A 462 2.50 -11.67 -0.92
CA MET A 462 1.38 -12.61 -0.79
C MET A 462 1.82 -14.09 -0.77
N VAL A 463 3.13 -14.35 -0.77
CA VAL A 463 3.71 -15.70 -0.72
C VAL A 463 4.85 -15.78 0.27
N ARG A 464 5.06 -16.96 0.84
CA ARG A 464 6.28 -17.30 1.57
C ARG A 464 7.21 -18.10 0.69
N LEU A 465 8.51 -17.84 0.84
CA LEU A 465 9.53 -18.55 0.10
C LEU A 465 9.94 -19.81 0.85
N LYS A 466 9.93 -20.95 0.15
CA LYS A 466 10.51 -22.20 0.61
C LYS A 466 11.69 -22.56 -0.27
N TYR A 467 12.84 -22.81 0.32
CA TYR A 467 13.97 -23.39 -0.39
C TYR A 467 13.89 -24.92 -0.30
N MET A 468 13.93 -25.59 -1.44
CA MET A 468 14.02 -27.04 -1.55
C MET A 468 15.40 -27.40 -2.06
N ASP A 469 16.10 -28.26 -1.34
CA ASP A 469 17.41 -28.77 -1.72
C ASP A 469 17.32 -30.28 -2.00
N THR A 470 17.65 -30.66 -3.22
CA THR A 470 17.62 -32.07 -3.64
C THR A 470 19.03 -32.55 -3.91
N ASP A 471 19.45 -33.59 -3.20
CA ASP A 471 20.69 -34.29 -3.47
C ASP A 471 20.57 -35.19 -4.72
N ARG A 472 21.43 -34.98 -5.71
CA ARG A 472 21.47 -35.79 -6.93
C ARG A 472 22.28 -37.08 -6.80
N THR A 473 22.95 -37.24 -5.65
CA THR A 473 23.82 -38.39 -5.36
C THR A 473 23.52 -38.99 -4.00
N PRO A 474 22.30 -39.55 -3.80
CA PRO A 474 21.85 -40.02 -2.49
C PRO A 474 22.70 -41.18 -1.90
N GLY A 475 23.39 -41.91 -2.74
CA GLY A 475 24.31 -43.00 -2.31
C GLY A 475 25.71 -42.55 -1.91
N MET A 476 26.03 -41.24 -2.02
CA MET A 476 27.35 -40.72 -1.66
C MET A 476 27.31 -39.97 -0.35
N LYS A 477 28.23 -40.33 0.61
CA LYS A 477 28.43 -39.56 1.82
C LYS A 477 28.89 -38.15 1.50
N LYS A 478 28.36 -37.14 2.23
CA LYS A 478 28.71 -35.74 1.99
C LYS A 478 30.00 -35.34 2.68
N LEU A 479 30.72 -34.41 2.10
CA LEU A 479 32.03 -33.94 2.60
C LEU A 479 31.98 -33.48 4.05
N TRP A 480 30.84 -32.93 4.49
CA TRP A 480 30.64 -32.36 5.83
C TRP A 480 30.04 -33.35 6.85
N TRP A 481 29.80 -34.64 6.48
CA TRP A 481 29.33 -35.64 7.44
C TRP A 481 30.48 -36.18 8.28
N TYR A 482 30.15 -36.68 9.47
CA TYR A 482 31.15 -37.22 10.40
C TYR A 482 32.11 -38.22 9.75
N GLY A 483 33.25 -38.42 10.40
CA GLY A 483 34.39 -39.17 9.89
C GLY A 483 35.61 -38.26 9.76
N TYR A 484 35.69 -37.23 10.62
CA TYR A 484 36.79 -36.27 10.62
C TYR A 484 38.06 -36.91 11.17
N GLY A 485 39.20 -36.54 10.63
CA GLY A 485 40.54 -36.95 11.09
C GLY A 485 41.58 -35.99 10.53
N ALA A 486 42.83 -36.14 10.93
CA ALA A 486 43.91 -35.24 10.49
C ALA A 486 44.11 -35.20 8.97
N SER A 487 43.85 -36.29 8.27
CA SER A 487 43.84 -36.36 6.82
C SER A 487 42.72 -35.53 6.19
N PHE A 488 41.50 -35.63 6.79
CA PHE A 488 40.33 -34.88 6.33
C PHE A 488 40.55 -33.37 6.42
N ALA A 489 41.06 -32.89 7.56
CA ALA A 489 41.34 -31.46 7.75
C ALA A 489 42.31 -30.90 6.68
N ARG A 490 43.38 -31.64 6.38
CA ARG A 490 44.36 -31.29 5.31
C ARG A 490 43.72 -31.28 3.90
N GLN A 491 42.88 -32.28 3.63
CA GLN A 491 42.18 -32.39 2.34
C GLN A 491 41.15 -31.28 2.17
N MET A 492 40.42 -30.92 3.24
CA MET A 492 39.47 -29.84 3.24
C MET A 492 40.15 -28.48 3.05
N ALA A 493 41.31 -28.25 3.70
CA ALA A 493 42.11 -27.07 3.44
C ALA A 493 42.56 -27.00 1.95
N GLY A 494 42.96 -28.14 1.37
CA GLY A 494 43.24 -28.21 -0.06
C GLY A 494 42.04 -27.91 -0.95
N PHE A 495 40.84 -28.35 -0.58
CA PHE A 495 39.60 -28.01 -1.28
C PHE A 495 39.29 -26.51 -1.20
N MET A 496 39.52 -25.88 -0.05
CA MET A 496 39.39 -24.42 0.08
C MET A 496 40.39 -23.67 -0.79
N ASP A 497 41.65 -24.14 -0.87
CA ASP A 497 42.64 -23.57 -1.79
C ASP A 497 42.22 -23.73 -3.25
N LEU A 498 41.67 -24.87 -3.64
CA LEU A 498 41.16 -25.09 -5.00
C LEU A 498 40.04 -24.10 -5.37
N GLU A 499 39.08 -23.88 -4.46
CA GLU A 499 37.91 -23.08 -4.75
C GLU A 499 38.20 -21.57 -4.63
N PHE A 500 38.99 -21.14 -3.64
CA PHE A 500 39.07 -19.74 -3.24
C PHE A 500 40.47 -19.11 -3.36
N ALA A 501 41.55 -19.86 -3.59
CA ALA A 501 42.87 -19.24 -3.73
C ALA A 501 42.95 -18.32 -4.96
N ARG A 502 43.64 -17.20 -4.82
CA ARG A 502 43.80 -16.23 -5.91
C ARG A 502 44.78 -16.72 -6.99
N SER A 503 45.91 -17.37 -6.57
CA SER A 503 46.93 -17.82 -7.51
C SER A 503 46.58 -19.19 -8.09
N TRP A 504 46.82 -19.34 -9.39
CA TRP A 504 46.59 -20.60 -10.09
C TRP A 504 47.42 -21.76 -9.51
N SER A 505 48.64 -21.49 -9.10
CA SER A 505 49.53 -22.48 -8.47
C SER A 505 48.98 -22.98 -7.12
N ALA A 506 48.37 -22.10 -6.32
CA ALA A 506 47.73 -22.49 -5.06
C ALA A 506 46.48 -23.34 -5.33
N ARG A 507 45.67 -23.00 -6.35
CA ARG A 507 44.51 -23.80 -6.77
C ARG A 507 44.91 -25.17 -7.23
N LEU A 508 45.99 -25.29 -8.00
CA LEU A 508 46.49 -26.59 -8.48
C LEU A 508 46.97 -27.48 -7.31
N ARG A 509 47.76 -26.89 -6.37
CA ARG A 509 48.16 -27.61 -5.14
C ARG A 509 46.94 -28.02 -4.30
N GLY A 510 45.91 -27.15 -4.22
CA GLY A 510 44.65 -27.45 -3.59
C GLY A 510 43.92 -28.63 -4.19
N ALA A 511 43.86 -28.68 -5.53
CA ALA A 511 43.27 -29.79 -6.26
C ALA A 511 43.95 -31.14 -5.94
N VAL A 512 45.29 -31.16 -5.96
CA VAL A 512 46.07 -32.37 -5.61
C VAL A 512 45.82 -32.80 -4.17
N ARG A 513 45.81 -31.86 -3.21
CA ARG A 513 45.58 -32.17 -1.81
C ARG A 513 44.15 -32.65 -1.50
N SER A 514 43.17 -32.19 -2.27
CA SER A 514 41.75 -32.55 -2.11
C SER A 514 41.34 -33.79 -2.91
N ALA A 515 42.15 -34.27 -3.86
CA ALA A 515 41.78 -35.36 -4.76
C ALA A 515 41.35 -36.68 -4.06
N SER A 516 41.80 -36.92 -2.82
CA SER A 516 41.45 -38.10 -2.04
C SER A 516 40.17 -37.91 -1.19
N LEU A 517 39.62 -36.68 -1.07
CA LEU A 517 38.40 -36.42 -0.30
C LEU A 517 37.23 -37.30 -0.72
N LEU A 518 37.05 -37.50 -2.03
CA LEU A 518 35.96 -38.32 -2.59
C LEU A 518 36.21 -39.82 -2.41
N ARG A 519 37.48 -40.24 -2.23
CA ARG A 519 37.86 -41.65 -2.08
C ARG A 519 37.87 -42.10 -0.60
N SER A 520 38.14 -41.22 0.33
CA SER A 520 38.34 -41.52 1.75
C SER A 520 37.04 -41.78 2.53
N LYS A 521 35.87 -41.49 1.99
CA LYS A 521 34.55 -41.70 2.62
C LYS A 521 33.82 -42.95 2.12
N LYS A 522 34.54 -43.98 1.73
CA LYS A 522 33.97 -45.33 1.63
C LYS A 522 33.89 -45.94 3.05
N LEU A 523 32.76 -45.75 3.71
CA LEU A 523 32.32 -46.53 4.85
C LEU A 523 30.82 -46.62 4.85
#